data_297a889257220abcb5bd46fe6b117b35
#
_entry.id   297a889257220abcb5bd46fe6b117b35
#
_cell.length_a   1.000
_cell.length_b   1.000
_cell.length_c   1.000
_cell.angle_alpha   90.00
_cell.angle_beta   90.00
_cell.angle_gamma   90.00
#
_symmetry.space_group_name_H-M   'P 1'
#
loop_
_entity.id
_entity.type
_entity.pdbx_description
1 polymer ?
#
loop_
_entity_poly.entity_id
_entity_poly.type
_entity_poly.pdbx_seq_one_letter_code
_entity_poly.pdbx_strand_id
1 'polypeptide(L)'
;EQCNVDDFLMITYTRAAAAELRGKIAAELSARVARQPEDDHLRRQLLRVYRADIKTVDAFCGSLLRENTHLLRPVDGRSLTPDFRVLDEQEGQVLRSRVLERVVEDFYQKIQDGDQRARLLADTLGAGRDDRRLTELVLELYDKLQSHPYPLRWLAEQRRQWEHLPEHLADTPYGRIMMDRTLSAAAFWEEKLRSAAGEMEQYPKVQKAYQGPFLAVAEALSAYPAAAARGFDAMGEVNPAFPRLGAVRNAEDEAFKERMKALKDRCAKAVKAQQAVYAVGEEAYLEDLREMGPAILALMELTASFTAAYQQEKVRRNCADFSDQEHYAIEILTTPDGTPTGLARQVAGRYREIMVDEYQDTNEVQNCIFSAISRQEQNLFTVGDVYSYSVFQAPRNHHYRHHKDYGYGKT
;
A
#
# COMPACT_ATOMS: atom_id res chain seq x y z
N GLU A 1 -28.94 -19.76 18.01
CA GLU A 1 -29.56 -18.43 18.14
C GLU A 1 -30.05 -17.96 16.76
N GLN A 2 -31.29 -17.49 16.69
CA GLN A 2 -31.83 -16.88 15.49
C GLN A 2 -31.21 -15.49 15.32
N CYS A 3 -30.55 -15.21 14.18
CA CYS A 3 -30.03 -13.90 13.82
C CYS A 3 -30.92 -13.24 12.79
N ASN A 4 -30.89 -11.91 12.74
CA ASN A 4 -31.63 -11.13 11.76
C ASN A 4 -30.68 -10.64 10.66
N VAL A 5 -31.21 -10.40 9.47
CA VAL A 5 -30.39 -9.93 8.34
C VAL A 5 -29.79 -8.53 8.60
N ASP A 6 -30.41 -7.73 9.42
CA ASP A 6 -29.94 -6.40 9.86
C ASP A 6 -28.95 -6.44 11.05
N ASP A 7 -28.61 -7.65 11.54
CA ASP A 7 -27.49 -7.87 12.48
C ASP A 7 -26.13 -7.94 11.74
N PHE A 8 -26.12 -7.82 10.40
CA PHE A 8 -24.94 -7.92 9.56
C PHE A 8 -24.67 -6.60 8.83
N LEU A 9 -23.40 -6.22 8.77
CA LEU A 9 -22.91 -5.19 7.85
C LEU A 9 -22.28 -5.89 6.64
N MET A 10 -22.77 -5.60 5.45
CA MET A 10 -22.26 -6.18 4.20
C MET A 10 -21.72 -5.05 3.31
N ILE A 11 -20.42 -5.04 3.11
CA ILE A 11 -19.72 -4.01 2.35
C ILE A 11 -19.34 -4.54 0.97
N THR A 12 -19.60 -3.73 -0.05
CA THR A 12 -19.21 -3.97 -1.45
C THR A 12 -18.54 -2.71 -2.02
N TYR A 13 -17.90 -2.82 -3.18
CA TYR A 13 -17.23 -1.67 -3.80
C TYR A 13 -18.12 -0.88 -4.75
N THR A 14 -19.20 -1.46 -5.24
CA THR A 14 -20.11 -0.78 -6.17
C THR A 14 -21.54 -0.80 -5.68
N ARG A 15 -22.30 0.24 -6.02
CA ARG A 15 -23.75 0.31 -5.74
C ARG A 15 -24.51 -0.82 -6.44
N ALA A 16 -24.05 -1.22 -7.63
CA ALA A 16 -24.63 -2.32 -8.38
C ALA A 16 -24.46 -3.65 -7.63
N ALA A 17 -23.25 -3.95 -7.12
CA ALA A 17 -22.99 -5.15 -6.35
C ALA A 17 -23.81 -5.18 -5.03
N ALA A 18 -23.92 -4.05 -4.33
CA ALA A 18 -24.75 -3.94 -3.13
C ALA A 18 -26.23 -4.20 -3.44
N ALA A 19 -26.74 -3.68 -4.55
CA ALA A 19 -28.12 -3.91 -5.00
C ALA A 19 -28.35 -5.37 -5.41
N GLU A 20 -27.41 -5.97 -6.15
CA GLU A 20 -27.45 -7.38 -6.57
C GLU A 20 -27.41 -8.31 -5.35
N LEU A 21 -26.51 -8.09 -4.40
CA LEU A 21 -26.42 -8.87 -3.16
C LEU A 21 -27.73 -8.81 -2.38
N ARG A 22 -28.30 -7.62 -2.22
CA ARG A 22 -29.61 -7.43 -1.58
C ARG A 22 -30.72 -8.20 -2.32
N GLY A 23 -30.72 -8.15 -3.65
CA GLY A 23 -31.67 -8.88 -4.49
C GLY A 23 -31.55 -10.40 -4.32
N LYS A 24 -30.33 -10.93 -4.31
CA LYS A 24 -30.08 -12.37 -4.07
C LYS A 24 -30.57 -12.84 -2.71
N ILE A 25 -30.28 -12.06 -1.65
CA ILE A 25 -30.74 -12.37 -0.29
C ILE A 25 -32.26 -12.32 -0.22
N ALA A 26 -32.90 -11.30 -0.81
CA ALA A 26 -34.37 -11.19 -0.84
C ALA A 26 -35.03 -12.35 -1.61
N ALA A 27 -34.47 -12.77 -2.74
CA ALA A 27 -34.95 -13.89 -3.52
C ALA A 27 -34.88 -15.23 -2.77
N GLU A 28 -33.72 -15.46 -2.09
CA GLU A 28 -33.54 -16.68 -1.28
C GLU A 28 -34.49 -16.70 -0.07
N LEU A 29 -34.65 -15.57 0.61
CA LEU A 29 -35.62 -15.45 1.71
C LEU A 29 -37.04 -15.69 1.22
N SER A 30 -37.44 -15.15 0.04
CA SER A 30 -38.74 -15.36 -0.56
C SER A 30 -38.98 -16.86 -0.90
N ALA A 31 -37.97 -17.52 -1.46
CA ALA A 31 -38.03 -18.95 -1.76
C ALA A 31 -38.19 -19.79 -0.46
N ARG A 32 -37.52 -19.43 0.62
CA ARG A 32 -37.66 -20.11 1.92
C ARG A 32 -39.03 -19.87 2.54
N VAL A 33 -39.54 -18.64 2.52
CA VAL A 33 -40.91 -18.32 2.98
C VAL A 33 -41.96 -19.12 2.20
N ALA A 34 -41.79 -19.27 0.89
CA ALA A 34 -42.70 -20.10 0.08
C ALA A 34 -42.72 -21.59 0.48
N ARG A 35 -41.55 -22.11 0.95
CA ARG A 35 -41.44 -23.49 1.43
C ARG A 35 -41.93 -23.67 2.87
N GLN A 36 -41.84 -22.62 3.67
CA GLN A 36 -42.19 -22.63 5.12
C GLN A 36 -43.04 -21.39 5.46
N PRO A 37 -44.30 -21.33 4.95
CA PRO A 37 -45.14 -20.14 5.08
C PRO A 37 -45.54 -19.81 6.53
N GLU A 38 -45.49 -20.79 7.43
CA GLU A 38 -45.80 -20.60 8.85
C GLU A 38 -44.64 -20.06 9.67
N ASP A 39 -43.43 -19.92 9.06
CA ASP A 39 -42.26 -19.36 9.76
C ASP A 39 -42.32 -17.82 9.81
N ASP A 40 -42.80 -17.31 10.92
CA ASP A 40 -42.87 -15.87 11.18
C ASP A 40 -41.53 -15.18 11.21
N HIS A 41 -40.44 -15.89 11.56
CA HIS A 41 -39.10 -15.33 11.54
C HIS A 41 -38.65 -15.04 10.12
N LEU A 42 -38.78 -16.02 9.19
CA LEU A 42 -38.46 -15.85 7.77
C LEU A 42 -39.24 -14.72 7.13
N ARG A 43 -40.57 -14.62 7.41
CA ARG A 43 -41.36 -13.50 6.91
C ARG A 43 -40.85 -12.14 7.38
N ARG A 44 -40.46 -12.02 8.65
CA ARG A 44 -39.85 -10.77 9.18
C ARG A 44 -38.52 -10.45 8.52
N GLN A 45 -37.67 -11.46 8.23
CA GLN A 45 -36.37 -11.24 7.57
C GLN A 45 -36.55 -10.65 6.17
N LEU A 46 -37.56 -11.09 5.41
CA LEU A 46 -37.87 -10.56 4.08
C LEU A 46 -38.18 -9.05 4.11
N LEU A 47 -38.80 -8.56 5.17
CA LEU A 47 -39.07 -7.13 5.35
C LEU A 47 -37.79 -6.38 5.83
N ARG A 48 -36.95 -7.03 6.64
CA ARG A 48 -35.75 -6.43 7.20
C ARG A 48 -34.62 -6.27 6.19
N VAL A 49 -34.58 -7.09 5.12
CA VAL A 49 -33.50 -7.05 4.09
C VAL A 49 -33.37 -5.66 3.45
N TYR A 50 -34.48 -4.93 3.32
CA TYR A 50 -34.46 -3.56 2.77
C TYR A 50 -33.92 -2.50 3.74
N ARG A 51 -33.82 -2.82 5.04
CA ARG A 51 -33.22 -1.97 6.08
C ARG A 51 -31.82 -2.43 6.47
N ALA A 52 -31.40 -3.62 6.02
CA ALA A 52 -30.08 -4.16 6.32
C ALA A 52 -28.99 -3.28 5.71
N ASP A 53 -27.89 -3.18 6.42
CA ASP A 53 -26.70 -2.42 6.02
C ASP A 53 -25.90 -3.19 4.94
N ILE A 54 -26.45 -3.21 3.71
CA ILE A 54 -25.80 -3.73 2.51
C ILE A 54 -25.49 -2.53 1.62
N LYS A 55 -24.24 -2.07 1.62
CA LYS A 55 -23.85 -0.77 1.03
C LYS A 55 -22.38 -0.72 0.64
N THR A 56 -21.99 0.31 -0.10
CA THR A 56 -20.58 0.57 -0.38
C THR A 56 -19.87 1.15 0.83
N VAL A 57 -18.52 1.08 0.82
CA VAL A 57 -17.67 1.70 1.86
C VAL A 57 -18.03 3.18 2.02
N ASP A 58 -18.09 3.94 0.91
CA ASP A 58 -18.44 5.36 0.93
C ASP A 58 -19.82 5.63 1.53
N ALA A 59 -20.82 4.79 1.15
CA ALA A 59 -22.16 4.93 1.68
C ALA A 59 -22.22 4.62 3.18
N PHE A 60 -21.39 3.70 3.66
CA PHE A 60 -21.24 3.41 5.09
C PHE A 60 -20.61 4.60 5.81
N CYS A 61 -19.44 5.07 5.33
CA CYS A 61 -18.74 6.23 5.91
C CYS A 61 -19.63 7.47 5.90
N GLY A 62 -20.27 7.77 4.77
CA GLY A 62 -21.17 8.93 4.67
C GLY A 62 -22.37 8.87 5.60
N SER A 63 -22.95 7.68 5.84
CA SER A 63 -24.03 7.52 6.82
C SER A 63 -23.54 7.76 8.25
N LEU A 64 -22.41 7.13 8.58
CA LEU A 64 -21.79 7.24 9.90
C LEU A 64 -21.42 8.70 10.23
N LEU A 65 -20.89 9.42 9.25
CA LEU A 65 -20.52 10.83 9.41
C LEU A 65 -21.74 11.72 9.63
N ARG A 66 -22.82 11.58 8.85
CA ARG A 66 -24.03 12.39 9.02
C ARG A 66 -24.63 12.26 10.40
N GLU A 67 -24.55 11.08 11.00
CA GLU A 67 -25.01 10.82 12.35
C GLU A 67 -24.07 11.41 13.43
N ASN A 68 -22.78 11.64 13.10
CA ASN A 68 -21.72 11.93 14.07
C ASN A 68 -20.82 13.13 13.70
N THR A 69 -21.29 14.08 12.88
CA THR A 69 -20.50 15.26 12.48
C THR A 69 -20.01 16.09 13.68
N HIS A 70 -20.72 16.04 14.79
CA HIS A 70 -20.35 16.74 16.04
C HIS A 70 -19.07 16.21 16.70
N LEU A 71 -18.57 15.04 16.28
CA LEU A 71 -17.31 14.44 16.74
C LEU A 71 -16.11 14.87 15.89
N LEU A 72 -16.34 15.46 14.71
CA LEU A 72 -15.27 15.94 13.84
C LEU A 72 -14.60 17.17 14.44
N ARG A 73 -13.29 17.25 14.27
CA ARG A 73 -12.53 18.43 14.69
C ARG A 73 -12.84 19.61 13.78
N PRO A 74 -13.04 20.80 14.35
CA PRO A 74 -13.20 22.00 13.56
C PRO A 74 -11.95 22.29 12.72
N VAL A 75 -12.15 22.69 11.46
CA VAL A 75 -11.10 23.19 10.57
C VAL A 75 -11.30 24.70 10.47
N ASP A 76 -10.34 25.48 10.92
CA ASP A 76 -10.41 26.94 10.98
C ASP A 76 -11.71 27.44 11.68
N GLY A 77 -12.03 26.82 12.82
CA GLY A 77 -13.22 27.13 13.62
C GLY A 77 -14.56 26.71 13.01
N ARG A 78 -14.56 26.00 11.89
CA ARG A 78 -15.77 25.49 11.20
C ARG A 78 -15.79 23.97 11.19
N SER A 79 -16.99 23.41 11.25
CA SER A 79 -17.21 21.96 11.13
C SER A 79 -18.18 21.67 10.00
N LEU A 80 -18.09 20.48 9.44
CA LEU A 80 -19.12 19.96 8.54
C LEU A 80 -20.44 19.81 9.28
N THR A 81 -21.54 20.10 8.59
CA THR A 81 -22.88 19.86 9.09
C THR A 81 -23.45 18.54 8.53
N PRO A 82 -24.47 17.92 9.17
CA PRO A 82 -24.98 16.61 8.72
C PRO A 82 -25.49 16.57 7.28
N ASP A 83 -25.85 17.72 6.70
CA ASP A 83 -26.31 17.90 5.33
C ASP A 83 -25.18 18.18 4.33
N PHE A 84 -23.91 17.92 4.68
CA PHE A 84 -22.79 18.12 3.79
C PHE A 84 -22.99 17.40 2.45
N ARG A 85 -22.53 18.07 1.38
CA ARG A 85 -22.58 17.53 0.01
C ARG A 85 -21.31 16.76 -0.31
N VAL A 86 -21.46 15.63 -1.00
CA VAL A 86 -20.32 14.89 -1.55
C VAL A 86 -20.00 15.48 -2.91
N LEU A 87 -18.74 15.88 -3.10
CA LEU A 87 -18.22 16.37 -4.38
C LEU A 87 -18.09 15.20 -5.36
N ASP A 88 -18.54 15.40 -6.58
CA ASP A 88 -18.16 14.51 -7.67
C ASP A 88 -16.71 14.78 -8.12
N GLU A 89 -16.18 13.87 -8.96
CA GLU A 89 -14.80 13.93 -9.40
C GLU A 89 -14.47 15.23 -10.16
N GLN A 90 -15.37 15.72 -11.03
CA GLN A 90 -15.16 16.92 -11.82
C GLN A 90 -15.16 18.17 -10.94
N GLU A 91 -16.13 18.29 -10.04
CA GLU A 91 -16.20 19.39 -9.07
C GLU A 91 -14.97 19.39 -8.16
N GLY A 92 -14.53 18.22 -7.72
CA GLY A 92 -13.32 18.03 -6.92
C GLY A 92 -12.07 18.52 -7.66
N GLN A 93 -11.90 18.14 -8.92
CA GLN A 93 -10.77 18.56 -9.75
C GLN A 93 -10.74 20.09 -9.94
N VAL A 94 -11.88 20.71 -10.25
CA VAL A 94 -11.97 22.18 -10.40
C VAL A 94 -11.61 22.89 -9.11
N LEU A 95 -12.07 22.38 -7.98
CA LEU A 95 -11.77 22.96 -6.68
C LEU A 95 -10.28 22.79 -6.31
N ARG A 96 -9.70 21.60 -6.56
CA ARG A 96 -8.27 21.32 -6.36
C ARG A 96 -7.41 22.31 -7.16
N SER A 97 -7.67 22.47 -8.47
CA SER A 97 -6.90 23.37 -9.32
C SER A 97 -6.93 24.81 -8.82
N ARG A 98 -8.11 25.32 -8.45
CA ARG A 98 -8.26 26.68 -7.93
C ARG A 98 -7.53 26.90 -6.60
N VAL A 99 -7.57 25.93 -5.71
CA VAL A 99 -6.86 26.02 -4.42
C VAL A 99 -5.35 25.93 -4.65
N LEU A 100 -4.92 25.04 -5.54
CA LEU A 100 -3.51 24.86 -5.87
C LEU A 100 -2.89 26.11 -6.48
N GLU A 101 -3.57 26.77 -7.42
CA GLU A 101 -3.12 28.04 -7.99
C GLU A 101 -2.81 29.07 -6.90
N ARG A 102 -3.71 29.26 -5.94
CA ARG A 102 -3.50 30.19 -4.82
C ARG A 102 -2.33 29.78 -3.93
N VAL A 103 -2.21 28.49 -3.62
CA VAL A 103 -1.11 27.99 -2.77
C VAL A 103 0.24 28.11 -3.47
N VAL A 104 0.29 27.97 -4.79
CA VAL A 104 1.49 28.20 -5.59
C VAL A 104 1.83 29.69 -5.67
N GLU A 105 0.85 30.59 -5.76
CA GLU A 105 1.09 32.03 -5.64
C GLU A 105 1.72 32.38 -4.29
N ASP A 106 1.18 31.87 -3.18
CA ASP A 106 1.75 32.05 -1.84
C ASP A 106 3.16 31.46 -1.72
N PHE A 107 3.45 30.35 -2.39
CA PHE A 107 4.78 29.74 -2.45
C PHE A 107 5.78 30.67 -3.17
N TYR A 108 5.41 31.28 -4.29
CA TYR A 108 6.28 32.25 -4.97
C TYR A 108 6.48 33.53 -4.17
N GLN A 109 5.49 33.96 -3.41
CA GLN A 109 5.65 35.07 -2.49
C GLN A 109 6.72 34.76 -1.43
N LYS A 110 6.74 33.55 -0.86
CA LYS A 110 7.80 33.11 0.09
C LYS A 110 9.21 33.21 -0.54
N ILE A 111 9.34 32.84 -1.83
CA ILE A 111 10.62 32.96 -2.55
C ILE A 111 11.05 34.43 -2.65
N GLN A 112 10.13 35.34 -2.93
CA GLN A 112 10.40 36.78 -2.98
C GLN A 112 10.79 37.32 -1.60
N ASP A 113 10.20 36.79 -0.53
CA ASP A 113 10.49 37.13 0.85
C ASP A 113 11.80 36.50 1.37
N GLY A 114 12.51 35.70 0.53
CA GLY A 114 13.86 35.19 0.81
C GLY A 114 13.93 33.75 1.28
N ASP A 115 12.87 32.94 1.15
CA ASP A 115 12.90 31.54 1.50
C ASP A 115 13.79 30.74 0.54
N GLN A 116 14.98 30.34 1.06
CA GLN A 116 16.01 29.64 0.30
C GLN A 116 15.60 28.20 -0.08
N ARG A 117 14.81 27.51 0.76
CA ARG A 117 14.36 26.15 0.46
C ARG A 117 13.31 26.16 -0.66
N ALA A 118 12.36 27.09 -0.59
CA ALA A 118 11.37 27.28 -1.64
C ALA A 118 12.04 27.63 -2.98
N ARG A 119 13.07 28.51 -2.95
CA ARG A 119 13.87 28.85 -4.12
C ARG A 119 14.58 27.63 -4.71
N LEU A 120 15.25 26.84 -3.87
CA LEU A 120 15.95 25.63 -4.31
C LEU A 120 14.99 24.64 -5.00
N LEU A 121 13.81 24.43 -4.44
CA LEU A 121 12.78 23.59 -5.06
C LEU A 121 12.40 24.11 -6.44
N ALA A 122 12.11 25.42 -6.56
CA ALA A 122 11.77 26.04 -7.82
C ALA A 122 12.89 25.90 -8.85
N ASP A 123 14.14 26.18 -8.47
CA ASP A 123 15.31 26.07 -9.34
C ASP A 123 15.54 24.62 -9.79
N THR A 124 15.42 23.65 -8.89
CA THR A 124 15.61 22.22 -9.18
C THR A 124 14.59 21.69 -10.21
N LEU A 125 13.35 22.20 -10.15
CA LEU A 125 12.29 21.81 -11.08
C LEU A 125 12.22 22.67 -12.34
N GLY A 126 13.07 23.71 -12.46
CA GLY A 126 12.97 24.70 -13.52
C GLY A 126 11.67 25.50 -13.49
N ALA A 127 11.02 25.55 -12.32
CA ALA A 127 9.77 26.28 -12.10
C ALA A 127 9.98 27.81 -12.30
N GLY A 128 8.90 28.53 -12.65
CA GLY A 128 8.95 29.93 -13.01
C GLY A 128 8.99 30.18 -14.52
N ARG A 129 9.31 29.13 -15.32
CA ARG A 129 9.05 29.12 -16.77
C ARG A 129 7.83 28.27 -17.12
N ASP A 130 7.66 27.17 -16.38
CA ASP A 130 6.54 26.25 -16.50
C ASP A 130 6.30 25.55 -15.14
N ASP A 131 5.21 25.93 -14.47
CA ASP A 131 4.87 25.43 -13.13
C ASP A 131 4.19 24.06 -13.17
N ARG A 132 3.96 23.49 -14.35
CA ARG A 132 3.24 22.21 -14.49
C ARG A 132 3.89 21.10 -13.66
N ARG A 133 5.21 20.99 -13.70
CA ARG A 133 5.90 19.94 -12.97
C ARG A 133 5.79 20.08 -11.45
N LEU A 134 5.83 21.32 -10.94
CA LEU A 134 5.65 21.59 -9.52
C LEU A 134 4.22 21.23 -9.08
N THR A 135 3.23 21.69 -9.83
CA THR A 135 1.81 21.42 -9.53
C THR A 135 1.48 19.93 -9.62
N GLU A 136 2.01 19.22 -10.63
CA GLU A 136 1.89 17.76 -10.77
C GLU A 136 2.46 17.04 -9.54
N LEU A 137 3.68 17.37 -9.11
CA LEU A 137 4.32 16.74 -7.95
C LEU A 137 3.56 17.00 -6.64
N VAL A 138 3.01 18.20 -6.45
CA VAL A 138 2.17 18.50 -5.28
C VAL A 138 0.92 17.62 -5.28
N LEU A 139 0.25 17.47 -6.44
CA LEU A 139 -0.94 16.61 -6.54
C LEU A 139 -0.60 15.12 -6.40
N GLU A 140 0.48 14.65 -7.03
CA GLU A 140 0.96 13.26 -6.89
C GLU A 140 1.27 12.93 -5.42
N LEU A 141 1.95 13.85 -4.71
CA LEU A 141 2.26 13.67 -3.30
C LEU A 141 1.00 13.76 -2.43
N TYR A 142 0.08 14.67 -2.75
CA TYR A 142 -1.23 14.75 -2.09
C TYR A 142 -2.01 13.44 -2.24
N ASP A 143 -2.14 12.92 -3.46
CA ASP A 143 -2.86 11.66 -3.70
C ASP A 143 -2.19 10.49 -2.98
N LYS A 144 -0.85 10.48 -2.91
CA LYS A 144 -0.10 9.51 -2.12
C LYS A 144 -0.38 9.64 -0.62
N LEU A 145 -0.47 10.86 -0.10
CA LEU A 145 -0.85 11.10 1.30
C LEU A 145 -2.24 10.54 1.61
N GLN A 146 -3.20 10.73 0.70
CA GLN A 146 -4.57 10.25 0.87
C GLN A 146 -4.67 8.71 0.87
N SER A 147 -3.65 7.98 0.44
CA SER A 147 -3.61 6.52 0.53
C SER A 147 -3.26 5.99 1.94
N HIS A 148 -2.88 6.88 2.88
CA HIS A 148 -2.52 6.52 4.25
C HIS A 148 -3.66 6.84 5.24
N PRO A 149 -3.93 5.98 6.23
CA PRO A 149 -4.98 6.23 7.24
C PRO A 149 -4.78 7.53 8.03
N TYR A 150 -3.55 7.95 8.22
CA TYR A 150 -3.16 9.17 8.96
C TYR A 150 -2.20 10.03 8.14
N PRO A 151 -2.70 10.76 7.11
CA PRO A 151 -1.86 11.47 6.13
C PRO A 151 -0.86 12.44 6.75
N LEU A 152 -1.31 13.29 7.66
CA LEU A 152 -0.46 14.31 8.30
C LEU A 152 0.58 13.69 9.24
N ARG A 153 0.27 12.59 9.90
CA ARG A 153 1.22 11.85 10.73
C ARG A 153 2.30 11.22 9.87
N TRP A 154 1.91 10.56 8.77
CA TRP A 154 2.84 9.99 7.82
C TRP A 154 3.78 11.06 7.25
N LEU A 155 3.23 12.21 6.82
CA LEU A 155 4.02 13.33 6.29
C LEU A 155 5.02 13.86 7.34
N ALA A 156 4.60 14.01 8.60
CA ALA A 156 5.47 14.43 9.69
C ALA A 156 6.59 13.42 10.00
N GLU A 157 6.32 12.12 9.84
CA GLU A 157 7.33 11.05 9.98
C GLU A 157 8.35 11.10 8.84
N GLN A 158 7.89 11.28 7.58
CA GLN A 158 8.78 11.44 6.44
C GLN A 158 9.63 12.71 6.57
N ARG A 159 9.01 13.84 6.95
CA ARG A 159 9.73 15.09 7.18
C ARG A 159 10.87 14.93 8.19
N ARG A 160 10.62 14.26 9.32
CA ARG A 160 11.66 13.99 10.34
C ARG A 160 12.82 13.17 9.80
N GLN A 161 12.58 12.22 8.91
CA GLN A 161 13.63 11.42 8.28
C GLN A 161 14.53 12.27 7.38
N TRP A 162 13.97 13.25 6.67
CA TRP A 162 14.74 14.19 5.84
C TRP A 162 15.43 15.30 6.63
N GLU A 163 14.87 15.71 7.76
CA GLU A 163 15.50 16.68 8.68
C GLU A 163 16.69 16.08 9.43
N HIS A 164 16.70 14.75 9.64
CA HIS A 164 17.71 14.05 10.44
C HIS A 164 18.17 12.80 9.69
N LEU A 165 18.95 13.02 8.62
CA LEU A 165 19.55 11.91 7.89
C LEU A 165 20.53 11.16 8.79
N PRO A 166 20.47 9.81 8.84
CA PRO A 166 21.45 9.00 9.57
C PRO A 166 22.87 9.17 9.05
N GLU A 167 23.85 8.80 9.87
CA GLU A 167 25.28 8.81 9.49
C GLU A 167 25.59 7.71 8.47
N HIS A 168 24.85 6.59 8.50
CA HIS A 168 25.03 5.46 7.59
C HIS A 168 23.83 5.29 6.67
N LEU A 169 24.11 5.05 5.39
CA LEU A 169 23.06 4.80 4.38
C LEU A 169 22.21 3.57 4.74
N ALA A 170 22.82 2.55 5.35
CA ALA A 170 22.13 1.35 5.84
C ALA A 170 21.02 1.64 6.86
N ASP A 171 21.10 2.76 7.59
CA ASP A 171 20.09 3.18 8.55
C ASP A 171 18.96 3.99 7.91
N THR A 172 19.11 4.39 6.66
CA THR A 172 18.04 5.02 5.87
C THR A 172 17.06 3.99 5.30
N PRO A 173 15.80 4.34 5.03
CA PRO A 173 14.88 3.47 4.30
C PRO A 173 15.41 3.06 2.91
N TYR A 174 16.11 3.97 2.23
CA TYR A 174 16.66 3.76 0.89
C TYR A 174 17.78 2.72 0.90
N GLY A 175 18.75 2.88 1.79
CA GLY A 175 19.85 1.94 1.95
C GLY A 175 19.37 0.55 2.34
N ARG A 176 18.40 0.45 3.26
CA ARG A 176 17.79 -0.83 3.63
C ARG A 176 17.15 -1.52 2.42
N ILE A 177 16.35 -0.81 1.63
CA ILE A 177 15.72 -1.39 0.43
C ILE A 177 16.78 -1.85 -0.58
N MET A 178 17.86 -1.08 -0.79
CA MET A 178 18.95 -1.47 -1.67
C MET A 178 19.65 -2.74 -1.20
N MET A 179 19.98 -2.82 0.09
CA MET A 179 20.62 -3.98 0.71
C MET A 179 19.70 -5.20 0.70
N ASP A 180 18.43 -5.07 1.08
CA ASP A 180 17.45 -6.17 1.11
C ASP A 180 17.20 -6.76 -0.28
N ARG A 181 17.14 -5.92 -1.32
CA ARG A 181 17.04 -6.37 -2.71
C ARG A 181 18.27 -7.18 -3.12
N THR A 182 19.45 -6.74 -2.73
CA THR A 182 20.70 -7.46 -3.03
C THR A 182 20.77 -8.78 -2.29
N LEU A 183 20.42 -8.81 -1.01
CA LEU A 183 20.34 -10.04 -0.20
C LEU A 183 19.36 -11.04 -0.80
N SER A 184 18.16 -10.58 -1.16
CA SER A 184 17.13 -11.41 -1.79
C SER A 184 17.60 -11.98 -3.13
N ALA A 185 18.24 -11.15 -3.97
CA ALA A 185 18.79 -11.58 -5.26
C ALA A 185 19.93 -12.58 -5.08
N ALA A 186 20.84 -12.34 -4.13
CA ALA A 186 21.96 -13.24 -3.84
C ALA A 186 21.46 -14.61 -3.36
N ALA A 187 20.52 -14.65 -2.41
CA ALA A 187 19.93 -15.88 -1.92
C ALA A 187 19.21 -16.65 -3.03
N PHE A 188 18.43 -15.97 -3.88
CA PHE A 188 17.76 -16.59 -5.02
C PHE A 188 18.75 -17.24 -5.99
N TRP A 189 19.82 -16.52 -6.35
CA TRP A 189 20.79 -17.04 -7.30
C TRP A 189 21.68 -18.12 -6.69
N GLU A 190 22.04 -18.01 -5.41
CA GLU A 190 22.74 -19.07 -4.68
C GLU A 190 21.95 -20.38 -4.73
N GLU A 191 20.68 -20.36 -4.35
CA GLU A 191 19.78 -21.52 -4.38
C GLU A 191 19.67 -22.11 -5.80
N LYS A 192 19.44 -21.25 -6.81
CA LYS A 192 19.32 -21.67 -8.21
C LYS A 192 20.59 -22.32 -8.75
N LEU A 193 21.76 -21.80 -8.39
CA LEU A 193 23.04 -22.36 -8.83
C LEU A 193 23.34 -23.68 -8.12
N ARG A 194 23.04 -23.81 -6.82
CA ARG A 194 23.20 -25.07 -6.07
C ARG A 194 22.23 -26.15 -6.58
N SER A 195 20.98 -25.78 -6.84
CA SER A 195 20.00 -26.69 -7.45
C SER A 195 20.45 -27.19 -8.82
N ALA A 196 20.90 -26.26 -9.70
CA ALA A 196 21.42 -26.60 -11.02
C ALA A 196 22.68 -27.48 -10.96
N ALA A 197 23.54 -27.25 -9.95
CA ALA A 197 24.72 -28.07 -9.72
C ALA A 197 24.35 -29.54 -9.32
N GLY A 198 23.25 -29.70 -8.54
CA GLY A 198 22.70 -31.02 -8.24
C GLY A 198 22.08 -31.72 -9.45
N GLU A 199 21.32 -30.97 -10.29
CA GLU A 199 20.79 -31.54 -11.57
C GLU A 199 21.88 -32.07 -12.51
N MET A 200 23.06 -31.43 -12.48
CA MET A 200 24.21 -31.86 -13.31
C MET A 200 24.73 -33.27 -12.98
N GLU A 201 24.43 -33.82 -11.81
CA GLU A 201 24.85 -35.17 -11.41
C GLU A 201 24.33 -36.24 -12.38
N GLN A 202 23.23 -36.00 -13.08
CA GLN A 202 22.66 -36.86 -14.10
C GLN A 202 23.40 -36.79 -15.45
N TYR A 203 24.33 -35.83 -15.62
CA TYR A 203 25.02 -35.52 -16.85
C TYR A 203 26.55 -35.41 -16.64
N PRO A 204 27.29 -36.53 -16.51
CA PRO A 204 28.68 -36.57 -16.04
C PRO A 204 29.66 -35.65 -16.77
N LYS A 205 29.49 -35.47 -18.11
CA LYS A 205 30.37 -34.56 -18.89
C LYS A 205 30.09 -33.09 -18.55
N VAL A 206 28.82 -32.73 -18.42
CA VAL A 206 28.40 -31.37 -18.04
C VAL A 206 28.79 -31.11 -16.58
N GLN A 207 28.57 -32.08 -15.70
CA GLN A 207 28.94 -31.99 -14.28
C GLN A 207 30.43 -31.69 -14.13
N LYS A 208 31.30 -32.51 -14.75
CA LYS A 208 32.77 -32.32 -14.68
C LYS A 208 33.23 -30.93 -15.11
N ALA A 209 32.53 -30.32 -16.09
CA ALA A 209 32.95 -29.05 -16.65
C ALA A 209 32.29 -27.83 -16.02
N TYR A 210 31.05 -27.93 -15.44
CA TYR A 210 30.23 -26.80 -15.06
C TYR A 210 29.94 -26.75 -13.56
N GLN A 211 29.88 -27.89 -12.84
CA GLN A 211 29.47 -27.92 -11.43
C GLN A 211 30.41 -27.08 -10.55
N GLY A 212 31.73 -27.24 -10.70
CA GLY A 212 32.68 -26.43 -9.92
C GLY A 212 32.51 -24.91 -10.08
N PRO A 213 32.48 -24.39 -11.33
CA PRO A 213 32.14 -22.99 -11.58
C PRO A 213 30.82 -22.52 -10.98
N PHE A 214 29.75 -23.33 -10.98
CA PHE A 214 28.46 -22.98 -10.40
C PHE A 214 28.52 -22.88 -8.87
N LEU A 215 29.14 -23.87 -8.25
CA LEU A 215 29.31 -23.88 -6.78
C LEU A 215 30.23 -22.76 -6.31
N ALA A 216 31.26 -22.41 -7.06
CA ALA A 216 32.15 -21.30 -6.74
C ALA A 216 31.41 -19.94 -6.74
N VAL A 217 30.50 -19.72 -7.72
CA VAL A 217 29.65 -18.52 -7.72
C VAL A 217 28.65 -18.54 -6.55
N ALA A 218 28.00 -19.70 -6.30
CA ALA A 218 27.06 -19.83 -5.19
C ALA A 218 27.74 -19.54 -3.84
N GLU A 219 28.94 -20.07 -3.63
CA GLU A 219 29.74 -19.81 -2.42
C GLU A 219 30.11 -18.32 -2.29
N ALA A 220 30.48 -17.65 -3.38
CA ALA A 220 30.77 -16.22 -3.34
C ALA A 220 29.50 -15.39 -3.03
N LEU A 221 28.32 -15.80 -3.48
CA LEU A 221 27.07 -15.13 -3.17
C LEU A 221 26.66 -15.31 -1.71
N SER A 222 27.01 -16.41 -1.06
CA SER A 222 26.72 -16.64 0.36
C SER A 222 27.47 -15.69 1.31
N ALA A 223 28.42 -14.89 0.80
CA ALA A 223 29.12 -13.87 1.58
C ALA A 223 28.28 -12.58 1.84
N TYR A 224 27.23 -12.34 1.04
CA TYR A 224 26.43 -11.11 1.16
C TYR A 224 25.79 -10.88 2.56
N PRO A 225 25.23 -11.87 3.26
CA PRO A 225 24.69 -11.65 4.60
C PRO A 225 25.73 -11.16 5.61
N ALA A 226 26.96 -11.72 5.56
CA ALA A 226 28.05 -11.28 6.42
C ALA A 226 28.56 -9.87 6.05
N ALA A 227 28.54 -9.51 4.76
CA ALA A 227 28.87 -8.17 4.28
C ALA A 227 27.79 -7.16 4.73
N ALA A 228 26.51 -7.50 4.62
CA ALA A 228 25.40 -6.64 5.06
C ALA A 228 25.49 -6.29 6.55
N ALA A 229 25.93 -7.23 7.39
CA ALA A 229 26.15 -6.97 8.82
C ALA A 229 27.28 -5.96 9.09
N ARG A 230 28.16 -5.71 8.13
CA ARG A 230 29.26 -4.70 8.22
C ARG A 230 28.87 -3.33 7.65
N GLY A 231 27.76 -3.24 6.90
CA GLY A 231 27.25 -2.00 6.33
C GLY A 231 27.17 -1.99 4.80
N PHE A 232 26.76 -0.85 4.26
CA PHE A 232 26.48 -0.69 2.83
C PHE A 232 27.73 -0.92 1.94
N ASP A 233 28.84 -0.26 2.26
CA ASP A 233 30.06 -0.35 1.46
C ASP A 233 30.65 -1.76 1.43
N ALA A 234 30.52 -2.50 2.53
CA ALA A 234 30.97 -3.88 2.60
C ALA A 234 30.20 -4.81 1.63
N MET A 235 28.97 -4.48 1.26
CA MET A 235 28.23 -5.18 0.21
C MET A 235 28.91 -5.03 -1.16
N GLY A 236 29.50 -3.87 -1.42
CA GLY A 236 30.27 -3.59 -2.65
C GLY A 236 31.59 -4.37 -2.74
N GLU A 237 32.17 -4.77 -1.60
CA GLU A 237 33.39 -5.59 -1.56
C GLU A 237 33.15 -7.03 -2.03
N VAL A 238 31.89 -7.51 -1.95
CA VAL A 238 31.53 -8.86 -2.42
C VAL A 238 31.55 -8.86 -3.94
N ASN A 239 32.57 -9.49 -4.51
CA ASN A 239 32.79 -9.54 -5.95
C ASN A 239 32.83 -11.00 -6.46
N PRO A 240 31.65 -11.62 -6.73
CA PRO A 240 31.57 -12.97 -7.22
C PRO A 240 32.23 -13.11 -8.59
N ALA A 241 33.33 -13.87 -8.64
CA ALA A 241 33.95 -14.22 -9.90
C ALA A 241 33.06 -15.24 -10.65
N PHE A 242 32.97 -15.08 -11.97
CA PHE A 242 32.23 -16.00 -12.86
C PHE A 242 33.24 -16.82 -13.67
N PRO A 243 33.76 -17.96 -13.16
CA PRO A 243 34.75 -18.77 -13.85
C PRO A 243 34.24 -19.22 -15.23
N ARG A 244 35.14 -19.37 -16.18
CA ARG A 244 34.78 -19.91 -17.51
C ARG A 244 34.30 -21.35 -17.38
N LEU A 245 33.25 -21.70 -18.13
CA LEU A 245 32.78 -23.08 -18.22
C LEU A 245 33.72 -23.87 -19.10
N GLY A 246 34.04 -25.09 -18.71
CA GLY A 246 34.85 -25.98 -19.48
C GLY A 246 34.17 -26.38 -20.81
N ALA A 247 34.98 -26.79 -21.80
CA ALA A 247 34.43 -27.28 -23.09
C ALA A 247 33.79 -28.66 -22.89
N VAL A 248 32.54 -28.82 -23.30
CA VAL A 248 31.81 -30.10 -23.31
C VAL A 248 31.51 -30.44 -24.78
N ARG A 249 32.12 -31.53 -25.27
CA ARG A 249 31.86 -32.08 -26.61
C ARG A 249 30.91 -33.28 -26.47
N ASN A 250 29.91 -33.37 -27.36
CA ASN A 250 28.92 -34.46 -27.35
C ASN A 250 28.31 -34.61 -25.92
N ALA A 251 27.68 -33.57 -25.44
CA ALA A 251 26.97 -33.61 -24.17
C ALA A 251 25.89 -34.70 -24.19
N GLU A 252 25.58 -35.25 -23.02
CA GLU A 252 24.50 -36.23 -22.87
C GLU A 252 23.14 -35.62 -23.25
N ASP A 253 22.98 -34.33 -22.97
CA ASP A 253 21.82 -33.49 -23.34
C ASP A 253 22.34 -32.09 -23.74
N GLU A 254 22.28 -31.74 -25.01
CA GLU A 254 22.69 -30.41 -25.48
C GLU A 254 21.75 -29.31 -25.04
N ALA A 255 20.43 -29.59 -24.91
CA ALA A 255 19.45 -28.60 -24.43
C ALA A 255 19.70 -28.27 -22.94
N PHE A 256 20.03 -29.27 -22.14
CA PHE A 256 20.42 -29.08 -20.74
C PHE A 256 21.67 -28.22 -20.61
N LYS A 257 22.72 -28.56 -21.40
CA LYS A 257 23.99 -27.79 -21.44
C LYS A 257 23.75 -26.31 -21.76
N GLU A 258 22.97 -26.02 -22.81
CA GLU A 258 22.65 -24.64 -23.18
C GLU A 258 21.80 -23.92 -22.14
N ARG A 259 20.86 -24.61 -21.47
CA ARG A 259 20.10 -24.08 -20.35
C ARG A 259 21.03 -23.69 -19.20
N MET A 260 22.04 -24.49 -18.89
CA MET A 260 23.01 -24.16 -17.82
C MET A 260 23.86 -22.95 -18.18
N LYS A 261 24.31 -22.80 -19.40
CA LYS A 261 25.03 -21.60 -19.87
C LYS A 261 24.16 -20.37 -19.72
N ALA A 262 22.92 -20.42 -20.23
CA ALA A 262 21.98 -19.32 -20.13
C ALA A 262 21.64 -18.95 -18.67
N LEU A 263 21.58 -19.94 -17.78
CA LEU A 263 21.37 -19.70 -16.34
C LEU A 263 22.54 -18.92 -15.74
N LYS A 264 23.77 -19.33 -16.01
CA LYS A 264 24.99 -18.63 -15.54
C LYS A 264 25.06 -17.21 -16.07
N ASP A 265 24.77 -17.00 -17.36
CA ASP A 265 24.81 -15.67 -17.99
C ASP A 265 23.75 -14.73 -17.39
N ARG A 266 22.55 -15.24 -17.12
CA ARG A 266 21.50 -14.47 -16.41
C ARG A 266 21.93 -14.12 -14.99
N CYS A 267 22.52 -15.07 -14.26
CA CYS A 267 23.06 -14.80 -12.94
C CYS A 267 24.14 -13.71 -12.98
N ALA A 268 25.11 -13.83 -13.90
CA ALA A 268 26.18 -12.84 -14.04
C ALA A 268 25.65 -11.43 -14.33
N LYS A 269 24.65 -11.32 -15.22
CA LYS A 269 23.99 -10.05 -15.54
C LYS A 269 23.26 -9.47 -14.32
N ALA A 270 22.55 -10.30 -13.57
CA ALA A 270 21.83 -9.87 -12.37
C ALA A 270 22.78 -9.41 -11.27
N VAL A 271 23.83 -10.18 -10.98
CA VAL A 271 24.85 -9.82 -9.97
C VAL A 271 25.56 -8.52 -10.35
N LYS A 272 25.94 -8.36 -11.61
CA LYS A 272 26.56 -7.12 -12.09
C LYS A 272 25.64 -5.90 -11.90
N ALA A 273 24.35 -6.06 -12.14
CA ALA A 273 23.37 -4.99 -11.92
C ALA A 273 23.25 -4.63 -10.43
N GLN A 274 23.31 -5.61 -9.53
CA GLN A 274 23.34 -5.36 -8.07
C GLN A 274 24.64 -4.69 -7.62
N GLN A 275 25.79 -5.13 -8.12
CA GLN A 275 27.10 -4.52 -7.79
C GLN A 275 27.18 -3.06 -8.21
N ALA A 276 26.53 -2.67 -9.31
CA ALA A 276 26.50 -1.28 -9.78
C ALA A 276 25.88 -0.33 -8.74
N VAL A 277 25.00 -0.81 -7.86
CA VAL A 277 24.40 -0.02 -6.77
C VAL A 277 25.47 0.45 -5.77
N TYR A 278 26.50 -0.34 -5.55
CA TYR A 278 27.56 -0.04 -4.56
C TYR A 278 28.78 0.63 -5.18
N ALA A 279 28.76 0.93 -6.46
CA ALA A 279 29.96 1.41 -7.18
C ALA A 279 30.44 2.80 -6.73
N VAL A 280 29.56 3.64 -6.19
CA VAL A 280 29.88 5.01 -5.75
C VAL A 280 30.08 5.14 -4.24
N GLY A 281 29.82 4.09 -3.46
CA GLY A 281 29.93 4.10 -2.00
C GLY A 281 28.79 4.83 -1.28
N GLU A 282 28.69 4.62 0.06
CA GLU A 282 27.57 5.19 0.83
C GLU A 282 27.66 6.71 0.95
N GLU A 283 28.88 7.28 1.07
CA GLU A 283 29.05 8.73 1.27
C GLU A 283 28.50 9.53 0.08
N ALA A 284 28.67 9.05 -1.15
CA ALA A 284 28.12 9.73 -2.33
C ALA A 284 26.58 9.76 -2.30
N TYR A 285 25.94 8.67 -1.90
CA TYR A 285 24.49 8.65 -1.73
C TYR A 285 24.01 9.56 -0.60
N LEU A 286 24.73 9.60 0.52
CA LEU A 286 24.40 10.49 1.64
C LEU A 286 24.58 11.96 1.26
N GLU A 287 25.58 12.29 0.45
CA GLU A 287 25.81 13.63 -0.06
C GLU A 287 24.67 14.07 -0.99
N ASP A 288 24.25 13.21 -1.93
CA ASP A 288 23.09 13.44 -2.78
C ASP A 288 21.80 13.66 -1.94
N LEU A 289 21.58 12.84 -0.90
CA LEU A 289 20.42 13.00 -0.01
C LEU A 289 20.46 14.33 0.76
N ARG A 290 21.64 14.74 1.25
CA ARG A 290 21.81 16.02 1.95
C ARG A 290 21.55 17.22 1.01
N GLU A 291 22.02 17.13 -0.24
CA GLU A 291 21.83 18.15 -1.25
C GLU A 291 20.35 18.28 -1.67
N MET A 292 19.65 17.16 -1.87
CA MET A 292 18.25 17.14 -2.25
C MET A 292 17.28 17.45 -1.09
N GLY A 293 17.70 17.19 0.14
CA GLY A 293 16.85 17.27 1.34
C GLY A 293 16.08 18.58 1.47
N PRO A 294 16.71 19.76 1.34
CA PRO A 294 16.01 21.05 1.46
C PRO A 294 14.89 21.24 0.44
N ALA A 295 15.09 20.81 -0.82
CA ALA A 295 14.05 20.87 -1.86
C ALA A 295 12.88 19.92 -1.56
N ILE A 296 13.19 18.70 -1.10
CA ILE A 296 12.16 17.71 -0.71
C ILE A 296 11.34 18.21 0.49
N LEU A 297 11.99 18.80 1.49
CA LEU A 297 11.33 19.43 2.64
C LEU A 297 10.41 20.58 2.22
N ALA A 298 10.84 21.41 1.26
CA ALA A 298 10.00 22.48 0.71
C ALA A 298 8.78 21.92 -0.05
N LEU A 299 8.95 20.84 -0.82
CA LEU A 299 7.84 20.17 -1.50
C LEU A 299 6.84 19.57 -0.51
N MET A 300 7.32 18.95 0.56
CA MET A 300 6.45 18.42 1.63
C MET A 300 5.68 19.55 2.33
N GLU A 301 6.31 20.69 2.58
CA GLU A 301 5.67 21.87 3.19
C GLU A 301 4.62 22.48 2.25
N LEU A 302 4.92 22.60 0.96
CA LEU A 302 4.00 23.07 -0.05
C LEU A 302 2.77 22.14 -0.15
N THR A 303 2.99 20.83 -0.15
CA THR A 303 1.92 19.84 -0.18
C THR A 303 1.07 19.88 1.10
N ALA A 304 1.68 20.07 2.28
CA ALA A 304 0.94 20.27 3.53
C ALA A 304 0.07 21.54 3.48
N SER A 305 0.61 22.64 2.95
CA SER A 305 -0.11 23.90 2.75
C SER A 305 -1.30 23.72 1.82
N PHE A 306 -1.11 23.00 0.70
CA PHE A 306 -2.20 22.66 -0.22
C PHE A 306 -3.26 21.78 0.46
N THR A 307 -2.86 20.74 1.19
CA THR A 307 -3.77 19.84 1.91
C THR A 307 -4.65 20.61 2.88
N ALA A 308 -4.05 21.49 3.68
CA ALA A 308 -4.77 22.32 4.64
C ALA A 308 -5.72 23.31 3.95
N ALA A 309 -5.27 24.01 2.91
CA ALA A 309 -6.08 24.98 2.17
C ALA A 309 -7.26 24.30 1.46
N TYR A 310 -7.04 23.12 0.88
CA TYR A 310 -8.09 22.37 0.19
C TYR A 310 -9.14 21.85 1.18
N GLN A 311 -8.73 21.35 2.34
CA GLN A 311 -9.65 20.94 3.40
C GLN A 311 -10.45 22.11 3.95
N GLN A 312 -9.82 23.28 4.23
CA GLN A 312 -10.50 24.50 4.64
C GLN A 312 -11.58 24.92 3.64
N GLU A 313 -11.25 24.91 2.35
CA GLU A 313 -12.19 25.33 1.29
C GLU A 313 -13.36 24.34 1.19
N LYS A 314 -13.12 23.02 1.34
CA LYS A 314 -14.20 22.01 1.38
C LYS A 314 -15.13 22.24 2.57
N VAL A 315 -14.59 22.40 3.78
CA VAL A 315 -15.38 22.65 4.99
C VAL A 315 -16.14 23.99 4.86
N ARG A 316 -15.51 25.04 4.33
CA ARG A 316 -16.18 26.33 4.09
C ARG A 316 -17.42 26.20 3.19
N ARG A 317 -17.39 25.26 2.23
CA ARG A 317 -18.51 24.98 1.31
C ARG A 317 -19.48 23.92 1.83
N ASN A 318 -19.27 23.43 3.03
CA ASN A 318 -19.98 22.27 3.60
C ASN A 318 -20.00 21.08 2.64
N CYS A 319 -18.82 20.69 2.13
CA CYS A 319 -18.68 19.55 1.24
C CYS A 319 -17.46 18.70 1.61
N ALA A 320 -17.49 17.44 1.19
CA ALA A 320 -16.41 16.46 1.32
C ALA A 320 -16.28 15.65 0.03
N ASP A 321 -15.09 15.23 -0.34
CA ASP A 321 -14.89 14.23 -1.39
C ASP A 321 -14.94 12.81 -0.82
N PHE A 322 -14.79 11.78 -1.67
CA PHE A 322 -14.83 10.39 -1.24
C PHE A 322 -13.71 10.05 -0.25
N SER A 323 -12.50 10.54 -0.51
CA SER A 323 -11.36 10.34 0.39
C SER A 323 -11.58 10.99 1.76
N ASP A 324 -12.19 12.18 1.80
CA ASP A 324 -12.54 12.81 3.06
C ASP A 324 -13.50 11.97 3.90
N GLN A 325 -14.49 11.32 3.27
CA GLN A 325 -15.44 10.50 4.00
C GLN A 325 -14.75 9.36 4.75
N GLU A 326 -13.77 8.71 4.10
CA GLU A 326 -12.97 7.65 4.72
C GLU A 326 -12.10 8.21 5.85
N HIS A 327 -11.37 9.31 5.63
CA HIS A 327 -10.50 9.91 6.65
C HIS A 327 -11.27 10.49 7.84
N TYR A 328 -12.40 11.13 7.61
CA TYR A 328 -13.27 11.58 8.69
C TYR A 328 -13.89 10.42 9.47
N ALA A 329 -14.22 9.30 8.79
CA ALA A 329 -14.63 8.08 9.47
C ALA A 329 -13.52 7.55 10.38
N ILE A 330 -12.26 7.52 9.93
CA ILE A 330 -11.11 7.17 10.77
C ILE A 330 -10.99 8.13 11.95
N GLU A 331 -11.13 9.44 11.72
CA GLU A 331 -11.01 10.46 12.78
C GLU A 331 -11.99 10.23 13.92
N ILE A 332 -13.23 9.84 13.63
CA ILE A 332 -14.24 9.60 14.68
C ILE A 332 -14.21 8.18 15.24
N LEU A 333 -13.66 7.22 14.48
CA LEU A 333 -13.57 5.81 14.88
C LEU A 333 -12.27 5.48 15.63
N THR A 334 -11.20 6.26 15.46
CA THR A 334 -9.90 5.98 16.07
C THR A 334 -9.37 7.18 16.84
N THR A 335 -8.61 6.90 17.88
CA THR A 335 -7.81 7.91 18.58
C THR A 335 -6.52 8.21 17.78
N PRO A 336 -5.76 9.26 18.12
CA PRO A 336 -4.51 9.59 17.41
C PRO A 336 -3.45 8.48 17.40
N ASP A 337 -3.50 7.57 18.37
CA ASP A 337 -2.62 6.39 18.44
C ASP A 337 -3.17 5.15 17.69
N GLY A 338 -4.35 5.31 17.04
CA GLY A 338 -4.97 4.26 16.23
C GLY A 338 -5.87 3.29 17.00
N THR A 339 -6.13 3.53 18.29
CA THR A 339 -7.03 2.66 19.07
C THR A 339 -8.49 2.99 18.81
N PRO A 340 -9.43 2.00 18.82
CA PRO A 340 -10.85 2.26 18.58
C PRO A 340 -11.48 3.15 19.65
N THR A 341 -12.27 4.14 19.23
CA THR A 341 -13.01 5.06 20.09
C THR A 341 -14.24 4.38 20.74
N GLY A 342 -14.94 5.13 21.59
CA GLY A 342 -16.24 4.70 22.12
C GLY A 342 -17.27 4.44 21.01
N LEU A 343 -17.31 5.33 20.00
CA LEU A 343 -18.16 5.14 18.81
C LEU A 343 -17.81 3.88 18.04
N ALA A 344 -16.52 3.63 17.79
CA ALA A 344 -16.09 2.41 17.09
C ALA A 344 -16.55 1.15 17.82
N ARG A 345 -16.40 1.10 19.15
CA ARG A 345 -16.88 -0.02 19.97
C ARG A 345 -18.41 -0.17 19.93
N GLN A 346 -19.14 0.93 19.88
CA GLN A 346 -20.59 0.92 19.74
C GLN A 346 -21.01 0.35 18.38
N VAL A 347 -20.35 0.75 17.29
CA VAL A 347 -20.58 0.21 15.94
C VAL A 347 -20.22 -1.27 15.89
N ALA A 348 -19.07 -1.67 16.46
CA ALA A 348 -18.64 -3.08 16.54
C ALA A 348 -19.66 -3.96 17.31
N GLY A 349 -20.31 -3.40 18.34
CA GLY A 349 -21.36 -4.09 19.11
C GLY A 349 -22.70 -4.19 18.39
N ARG A 350 -22.97 -3.33 17.39
CA ARG A 350 -24.21 -3.34 16.60
C ARG A 350 -24.28 -4.53 15.65
N TYR A 351 -23.15 -4.92 15.08
CA TYR A 351 -23.11 -5.99 14.07
C TYR A 351 -22.59 -7.30 14.65
N ARG A 352 -23.30 -8.39 14.32
CA ARG A 352 -22.86 -9.75 14.66
C ARG A 352 -21.64 -10.12 13.83
N GLU A 353 -21.70 -9.82 12.52
CA GLU A 353 -20.56 -9.95 11.62
C GLU A 353 -20.53 -8.78 10.62
N ILE A 354 -19.32 -8.47 10.19
CA ILE A 354 -18.99 -7.51 9.14
C ILE A 354 -18.42 -8.32 7.99
N MET A 355 -19.09 -8.27 6.85
CA MET A 355 -18.72 -9.00 5.65
C MET A 355 -18.22 -8.03 4.59
N VAL A 356 -17.01 -8.25 4.08
CA VAL A 356 -16.40 -7.42 3.03
C VAL A 356 -16.14 -8.29 1.83
N ASP A 357 -16.78 -7.96 0.72
CA ASP A 357 -16.60 -8.61 -0.58
C ASP A 357 -15.44 -7.94 -1.35
N GLU A 358 -14.83 -8.65 -2.31
CA GLU A 358 -13.69 -8.17 -3.12
C GLU A 358 -12.56 -7.57 -2.24
N TYR A 359 -12.23 -8.23 -1.13
CA TYR A 359 -11.27 -7.70 -0.16
C TYR A 359 -9.88 -7.42 -0.72
N GLN A 360 -9.51 -8.03 -1.86
CA GLN A 360 -8.28 -7.75 -2.59
C GLN A 360 -8.18 -6.29 -3.07
N ASP A 361 -9.31 -5.60 -3.23
CA ASP A 361 -9.37 -4.20 -3.66
C ASP A 361 -9.35 -3.21 -2.48
N THR A 362 -9.32 -3.73 -1.23
CA THR A 362 -9.27 -2.92 -0.01
C THR A 362 -7.92 -2.21 0.12
N ASN A 363 -7.95 -0.89 0.30
CA ASN A 363 -6.78 -0.08 0.62
C ASN A 363 -6.51 0.00 2.14
N GLU A 364 -5.37 0.60 2.54
CA GLU A 364 -4.98 0.74 3.95
C GLU A 364 -5.97 1.59 4.76
N VAL A 365 -6.57 2.61 4.16
CA VAL A 365 -7.55 3.51 4.79
C VAL A 365 -8.80 2.73 5.15
N GLN A 366 -9.35 1.98 4.19
CA GLN A 366 -10.53 1.14 4.36
C GLN A 366 -10.28 0.01 5.38
N ASN A 367 -9.10 -0.62 5.30
CA ASN A 367 -8.72 -1.66 6.25
C ASN A 367 -8.65 -1.12 7.69
N CYS A 368 -8.15 0.10 7.87
CA CYS A 368 -8.15 0.78 9.16
C CYS A 368 -9.58 0.97 9.69
N ILE A 369 -10.54 1.36 8.83
CA ILE A 369 -11.95 1.50 9.19
C ILE A 369 -12.53 0.14 9.62
N PHE A 370 -12.34 -0.91 8.81
CA PHE A 370 -12.88 -2.24 9.11
C PHE A 370 -12.31 -2.82 10.40
N SER A 371 -11.02 -2.66 10.62
CA SER A 371 -10.38 -3.05 11.88
C SER A 371 -10.97 -2.30 13.08
N ALA A 372 -11.16 -0.98 12.96
CA ALA A 372 -11.68 -0.15 14.04
C ALA A 372 -13.12 -0.50 14.45
N ILE A 373 -13.99 -0.88 13.50
CA ILE A 373 -15.38 -1.23 13.74
C ILE A 373 -15.61 -2.73 14.00
N SER A 374 -14.55 -3.54 13.97
CA SER A 374 -14.60 -4.97 14.29
C SER A 374 -14.30 -5.24 15.76
N ARG A 375 -14.65 -6.42 16.24
CA ARG A 375 -14.28 -6.91 17.59
C ARG A 375 -12.93 -7.60 17.54
N GLN A 376 -11.85 -6.83 17.38
CA GLN A 376 -10.48 -7.35 17.20
C GLN A 376 -10.42 -8.38 16.05
N GLU A 377 -11.10 -8.05 14.95
CA GLU A 377 -11.23 -8.88 13.74
C GLU A 377 -11.95 -10.23 13.92
N GLN A 378 -12.46 -10.55 15.12
CA GLN A 378 -13.14 -11.82 15.38
C GLN A 378 -14.50 -11.96 14.69
N ASN A 379 -15.09 -10.82 14.29
CA ASN A 379 -16.36 -10.75 13.55
C ASN A 379 -16.20 -10.12 12.17
N LEU A 380 -14.98 -10.12 11.61
CA LEU A 380 -14.69 -9.66 10.26
C LEU A 380 -14.57 -10.87 9.33
N PHE A 381 -15.45 -10.96 8.35
CA PHE A 381 -15.44 -11.98 7.31
C PHE A 381 -15.11 -11.34 5.97
N THR A 382 -14.03 -11.76 5.34
CA THR A 382 -13.54 -11.19 4.09
C THR A 382 -13.56 -12.23 2.98
N VAL A 383 -14.01 -11.84 1.79
CA VAL A 383 -14.01 -12.64 0.58
C VAL A 383 -13.22 -11.91 -0.48
N GLY A 384 -12.31 -12.60 -1.15
CA GLY A 384 -11.49 -12.01 -2.22
C GLY A 384 -10.55 -13.02 -2.86
N ASP A 385 -10.02 -12.68 -4.03
CA ASP A 385 -9.09 -13.52 -4.78
C ASP A 385 -7.67 -13.45 -4.19
N VAL A 386 -7.10 -14.63 -3.87
CA VAL A 386 -5.76 -14.75 -3.27
C VAL A 386 -4.64 -14.27 -4.21
N TYR A 387 -4.89 -14.20 -5.52
CA TYR A 387 -3.88 -13.89 -6.55
C TYR A 387 -3.65 -12.40 -6.81
N SER A 388 -4.51 -11.52 -6.30
CA SER A 388 -4.43 -10.07 -6.53
C SER A 388 -3.82 -9.29 -5.37
N TYR A 389 -3.28 -9.94 -4.34
CA TYR A 389 -2.54 -9.22 -3.30
C TYR A 389 -1.33 -8.53 -3.92
N SER A 390 -1.40 -7.22 -4.05
CA SER A 390 -0.29 -6.41 -4.52
C SER A 390 0.92 -6.62 -3.60
N VAL A 391 2.09 -6.73 -4.20
CA VAL A 391 3.41 -6.97 -3.58
C VAL A 391 3.81 -5.89 -2.54
N PHE A 392 2.95 -4.93 -2.27
CA PHE A 392 3.19 -3.77 -1.38
C PHE A 392 2.65 -3.93 0.05
N GLN A 393 1.93 -5.00 0.36
CA GLN A 393 1.53 -5.29 1.74
C GLN A 393 2.53 -6.25 2.37
N ALA A 394 3.59 -5.70 2.96
CA ALA A 394 4.44 -6.48 3.88
C ALA A 394 3.58 -6.95 5.06
N PRO A 395 3.63 -8.25 5.43
CA PRO A 395 2.80 -8.78 6.50
C PRO A 395 3.28 -8.23 7.84
N ARG A 396 2.55 -7.30 8.43
CA ARG A 396 2.56 -7.11 9.88
C ARG A 396 1.68 -8.22 10.45
N ASN A 397 2.31 -9.28 10.96
CA ASN A 397 1.77 -10.30 11.84
C ASN A 397 0.24 -10.41 11.95
N HIS A 398 -0.44 -10.87 10.91
CA HIS A 398 -1.82 -11.29 10.99
C HIS A 398 -1.90 -12.79 10.80
N HIS A 399 -2.38 -13.48 11.83
CA HIS A 399 -2.71 -14.89 11.75
C HIS A 399 -3.93 -15.06 10.84
N TYR A 400 -3.68 -15.31 9.54
CA TYR A 400 -4.72 -15.79 8.66
C TYR A 400 -5.13 -17.20 9.09
N ARG A 401 -6.34 -17.35 9.62
CA ARG A 401 -6.98 -18.66 9.69
C ARG A 401 -7.46 -19.02 8.29
N HIS A 402 -6.67 -19.81 7.57
CA HIS A 402 -7.17 -20.53 6.41
C HIS A 402 -8.26 -21.51 6.86
N HIS A 403 -9.52 -21.24 6.59
CA HIS A 403 -10.50 -22.30 6.46
C HIS A 403 -10.33 -22.95 5.08
N LYS A 404 -9.46 -23.96 4.99
CA LYS A 404 -9.59 -25.01 3.99
C LYS A 404 -10.79 -25.86 4.39
N ASP A 405 -11.62 -26.10 3.38
CA ASP A 405 -12.70 -27.08 3.28
C ASP A 405 -14.10 -26.48 3.18
N TYR A 406 -14.45 -26.05 1.94
CA TYR A 406 -15.75 -26.35 1.38
C TYR A 406 -15.52 -26.85 -0.05
N GLY A 407 -15.59 -28.21 -0.18
CA GLY A 407 -15.56 -28.88 -1.46
C GLY A 407 -16.77 -28.51 -2.30
N TYR A 408 -16.56 -27.92 -3.47
CA TYR A 408 -17.53 -27.93 -4.54
C TYR A 408 -17.46 -29.29 -5.23
N GLY A 409 -18.47 -30.14 -4.94
CA GLY A 409 -18.72 -31.35 -5.71
C GLY A 409 -18.97 -31.01 -7.17
N LYS A 410 -18.23 -31.69 -8.04
CA LYS A 410 -18.49 -31.74 -9.48
C LYS A 410 -19.86 -32.41 -9.72
N THR A 411 -20.75 -31.77 -10.42
CA THR A 411 -21.60 -32.36 -11.48
C THR A 411 -21.74 -31.32 -12.56
#